data_fd37db06ed402f2f72b93f918757688c
#
_entry.id   fd37db06ed402f2f72b93f918757688c
#
_cell.length_a   1.000
_cell.length_b   1.000
_cell.length_c   1.000
_cell.angle_alpha   90.00
_cell.angle_beta   90.00
_cell.angle_gamma   90.00
#
_symmetry.space_group_name_H-M   'P 1'
#
loop_
_entity.id
_entity.type
_entity.pdbx_description
1 polymer ?
#
loop_
_entity_poly.entity_id
_entity_poly.type
_entity_poly.pdbx_seq_one_letter_code
_entity_poly.pdbx_strand_id
1 'polypeptide(L)'
;LNRAILCELFAGDYEILEADNGKTAVELMEQHHDEIAIVLMDIVMPVMSGLEALEIMNAKGLIAKTPVFLITAESSNDAISKGFRLGVVDVVLKPFNPDNICQRVNNIIELYRYRYKLEKLVQEQMTKIEKQNEQLRNFNVAMIDTLSTIVEFRDCESGQHVQRIRQLTKIMLKELGRQNAEYKMSDKTIEDISMAAALHDIGKIAIPDYILNKPGRLTAEEFAIMKEHTLYGCEILESIDSLKQNKEQYRYHYNICRWHHEKWDGSGYPDGLIGKEIPIYAQIVSLADCYDALTSVRCYKGAFTHEESVQMIEKGECGAFSPDLLQCFLKIAPGLPEILQSDDGLPAVVYHYQHPN
;
A
#
# COMPACT_ATOMS: atom_id res chain seq x y z
N LEU A 1 5.10 52.29 -29.48
CA LEU A 1 3.67 52.60 -29.55
C LEU A 1 2.81 51.41 -29.05
N ASN A 2 3.07 50.19 -29.59
CA ASN A 2 2.24 49.02 -29.25
C ASN A 2 2.38 48.57 -27.77
N ARG A 3 3.58 48.68 -27.17
CA ARG A 3 3.80 48.32 -25.75
C ARG A 3 3.04 49.28 -24.83
N ALA A 4 3.10 50.61 -25.10
CA ALA A 4 2.36 51.61 -24.35
C ALA A 4 0.82 51.40 -24.37
N ILE A 5 0.30 51.00 -25.54
CA ILE A 5 -1.16 50.66 -25.67
C ILE A 5 -1.49 49.40 -24.81
N LEU A 6 -0.68 48.37 -24.82
CA LEU A 6 -0.91 47.19 -24.03
C LEU A 6 -0.81 47.48 -22.51
N CYS A 7 0.17 48.29 -22.10
CA CYS A 7 0.29 48.72 -20.71
C CYS A 7 -0.99 49.50 -20.27
N GLU A 8 -1.46 50.43 -21.08
CA GLU A 8 -2.70 51.20 -20.76
C GLU A 8 -3.94 50.30 -20.69
N LEU A 9 -4.05 49.32 -21.57
CA LEU A 9 -5.18 48.37 -21.58
C LEU A 9 -5.29 47.48 -20.33
N PHE A 10 -4.17 47.10 -19.74
CA PHE A 10 -4.14 46.14 -18.65
C PHE A 10 -3.79 46.77 -17.29
N ALA A 11 -3.29 47.99 -17.21
CA ALA A 11 -2.85 48.67 -15.98
C ALA A 11 -3.97 48.83 -14.91
N GLY A 12 -5.26 48.79 -15.34
CA GLY A 12 -6.40 48.89 -14.39
C GLY A 12 -6.59 47.63 -13.58
N ASP A 13 -6.26 46.47 -14.13
CA ASP A 13 -6.57 45.15 -13.53
C ASP A 13 -5.32 44.40 -13.09
N TYR A 14 -4.12 44.75 -13.63
CA TYR A 14 -2.87 44.02 -13.42
C TYR A 14 -1.68 44.94 -13.15
N GLU A 15 -0.73 44.47 -12.35
CA GLU A 15 0.60 45.07 -12.28
C GLU A 15 1.40 44.68 -13.54
N ILE A 16 2.00 45.64 -14.17
CA ILE A 16 2.69 45.43 -15.46
C ILE A 16 4.20 45.45 -15.28
N LEU A 17 4.85 44.34 -15.67
CA LEU A 17 6.29 44.26 -15.81
C LEU A 17 6.64 44.44 -17.26
N GLU A 18 7.58 45.35 -17.56
CA GLU A 18 7.99 45.64 -18.91
C GLU A 18 9.41 45.12 -19.19
N ALA A 19 9.59 44.49 -20.35
CA ALA A 19 10.89 44.13 -20.92
C ALA A 19 11.06 44.76 -22.30
N ASP A 20 12.23 45.31 -22.60
CA ASP A 20 12.53 45.93 -23.86
C ASP A 20 13.19 44.97 -24.87
N ASN A 21 13.57 43.78 -24.42
CA ASN A 21 14.19 42.72 -25.22
C ASN A 21 13.93 41.34 -24.58
N GLY A 22 14.23 40.27 -25.37
CA GLY A 22 14.00 38.88 -24.92
C GLY A 22 14.84 38.46 -23.72
N LYS A 23 16.06 38.99 -23.57
CA LYS A 23 16.92 38.65 -22.44
C LYS A 23 16.33 39.17 -21.13
N THR A 24 15.94 40.45 -21.11
CA THR A 24 15.27 41.03 -19.92
C THR A 24 13.96 40.33 -19.61
N ALA A 25 13.21 39.88 -20.63
CA ALA A 25 12.00 39.10 -20.44
C ALA A 25 12.25 37.74 -19.74
N VAL A 26 13.33 37.04 -20.12
CA VAL A 26 13.74 35.79 -19.45
C VAL A 26 14.14 36.04 -18.00
N GLU A 27 14.93 37.09 -17.74
CA GLU A 27 15.35 37.46 -16.37
C GLU A 27 14.16 37.78 -15.45
N LEU A 28 13.17 38.52 -15.96
CA LEU A 28 11.94 38.83 -15.22
C LEU A 28 11.11 37.55 -14.96
N MET A 29 11.01 36.66 -15.92
CA MET A 29 10.34 35.38 -15.76
C MET A 29 11.04 34.49 -14.72
N GLU A 30 12.36 34.52 -14.63
CA GLU A 30 13.11 33.75 -13.59
C GLU A 30 12.87 34.30 -12.19
N GLN A 31 12.71 35.62 -12.06
CA GLN A 31 12.50 36.28 -10.77
C GLN A 31 11.08 36.20 -10.27
N HIS A 32 10.08 36.24 -11.16
CA HIS A 32 8.67 36.45 -10.84
C HIS A 32 7.71 35.40 -11.43
N HIS A 33 8.22 34.23 -11.88
CA HIS A 33 7.41 33.22 -12.63
C HIS A 33 6.13 32.77 -11.90
N ASP A 34 6.10 32.76 -10.57
CA ASP A 34 4.90 32.38 -9.78
C ASP A 34 3.88 33.51 -9.65
N GLU A 35 4.27 34.77 -9.96
CA GLU A 35 3.42 35.97 -9.86
C GLU A 35 2.88 36.42 -11.22
N ILE A 36 3.56 36.00 -12.33
CA ILE A 36 3.18 36.41 -13.68
C ILE A 36 1.97 35.61 -14.17
N ALA A 37 0.88 36.31 -14.41
CA ALA A 37 -0.38 35.72 -14.89
C ALA A 37 -0.35 35.37 -16.38
N ILE A 38 0.36 36.18 -17.19
CA ILE A 38 0.50 35.99 -18.64
C ILE A 38 1.71 36.77 -19.18
N VAL A 39 2.30 36.30 -20.27
CA VAL A 39 3.36 36.99 -21.01
C VAL A 39 2.81 37.38 -22.38
N LEU A 40 2.90 38.67 -22.73
CA LEU A 40 2.62 39.19 -24.05
C LEU A 40 3.97 39.54 -24.71
N MET A 41 4.39 38.77 -25.70
CA MET A 41 5.74 38.82 -26.26
C MET A 41 5.74 39.16 -27.76
N ASP A 42 6.49 40.17 -28.15
CA ASP A 42 6.75 40.44 -29.55
C ASP A 42 7.80 39.45 -30.09
N ILE A 43 7.64 39.03 -31.35
CA ILE A 43 8.65 38.16 -32.00
C ILE A 43 9.90 38.96 -32.32
N VAL A 44 9.75 40.18 -32.86
CA VAL A 44 10.86 41.00 -33.32
C VAL A 44 11.26 41.99 -32.21
N MET A 45 12.33 41.65 -31.52
CA MET A 45 12.93 42.48 -30.46
C MET A 45 14.44 42.61 -30.65
N PRO A 46 15.07 43.69 -30.16
CA PRO A 46 16.53 43.85 -30.16
C PRO A 46 17.18 42.86 -29.19
N VAL A 47 18.47 42.61 -29.35
CA VAL A 47 19.34 41.78 -28.52
C VAL A 47 18.96 40.29 -28.56
N MET A 48 17.71 39.93 -28.28
CA MET A 48 17.18 38.57 -28.32
C MET A 48 15.73 38.62 -28.80
N SER A 49 15.39 37.83 -29.80
CA SER A 49 14.03 37.73 -30.33
C SER A 49 13.08 37.04 -29.33
N GLY A 50 11.78 37.26 -29.55
CA GLY A 50 10.77 36.58 -28.71
C GLY A 50 10.78 35.07 -28.84
N LEU A 51 11.09 34.51 -30.00
CA LEU A 51 11.20 33.07 -30.20
C LEU A 51 12.42 32.47 -29.48
N GLU A 52 13.58 33.16 -29.51
CA GLU A 52 14.75 32.73 -28.73
C GLU A 52 14.50 32.80 -27.21
N ALA A 53 13.86 33.86 -26.74
CA ALA A 53 13.46 33.98 -25.35
C ALA A 53 12.52 32.85 -24.94
N LEU A 54 11.54 32.52 -25.79
CA LEU A 54 10.59 31.43 -25.56
C LEU A 54 11.26 30.07 -25.53
N GLU A 55 12.25 29.78 -26.36
CA GLU A 55 13.06 28.56 -26.31
C GLU A 55 13.75 28.41 -24.96
N ILE A 56 14.36 29.47 -24.44
CA ILE A 56 15.02 29.47 -23.15
C ILE A 56 14.02 29.27 -22.02
N MET A 57 12.89 30.01 -22.05
CA MET A 57 11.83 29.88 -21.03
C MET A 57 11.23 28.46 -20.99
N ASN A 58 11.03 27.86 -22.18
CA ASN A 58 10.52 26.50 -22.30
C ASN A 58 11.55 25.47 -21.77
N ALA A 59 12.81 25.58 -22.14
CA ALA A 59 13.87 24.70 -21.66
C ALA A 59 14.06 24.74 -20.13
N LYS A 60 13.78 25.90 -19.52
CA LYS A 60 13.81 26.10 -18.06
C LYS A 60 12.47 25.77 -17.37
N GLY A 61 11.43 25.37 -18.11
CA GLY A 61 10.11 25.06 -17.57
C GLY A 61 9.30 26.25 -17.06
N LEU A 62 9.72 27.49 -17.35
CA LEU A 62 9.11 28.72 -16.82
C LEU A 62 7.69 28.98 -17.37
N ILE A 63 7.39 28.47 -18.58
CA ILE A 63 6.10 28.64 -19.25
C ILE A 63 5.11 27.49 -18.99
N ALA A 64 5.48 26.51 -18.18
CA ALA A 64 4.60 25.37 -17.88
C ALA A 64 3.29 25.80 -17.21
N LYS A 65 3.34 26.86 -16.40
CA LYS A 65 2.20 27.41 -15.64
C LYS A 65 1.76 28.78 -16.11
N THR A 66 2.60 29.49 -16.87
CA THR A 66 2.36 30.86 -17.33
C THR A 66 2.08 30.87 -18.83
N PRO A 67 0.88 31.23 -19.27
CA PRO A 67 0.56 31.33 -20.71
C PRO A 67 1.36 32.42 -21.40
N VAL A 68 1.79 32.16 -22.61
CA VAL A 68 2.51 33.10 -23.45
C VAL A 68 1.71 33.36 -24.71
N PHE A 69 1.49 34.65 -25.03
CA PHE A 69 0.95 35.17 -26.29
C PHE A 69 2.06 35.76 -27.10
N LEU A 70 2.16 35.38 -28.36
CA LEU A 70 3.01 36.11 -29.31
C LEU A 70 2.20 37.22 -29.95
N ILE A 71 2.82 38.42 -30.07
CA ILE A 71 2.26 39.56 -30.76
C ILE A 71 3.23 39.94 -31.89
N THR A 72 2.83 39.82 -33.15
CA THR A 72 3.74 40.00 -34.25
C THR A 72 3.13 40.71 -35.44
N ALA A 73 3.96 41.47 -36.20
CA ALA A 73 3.61 42.00 -37.51
C ALA A 73 3.95 40.99 -38.63
N GLU A 74 4.72 39.96 -38.32
CA GLU A 74 5.16 38.93 -39.25
C GLU A 74 4.06 37.88 -39.42
N SER A 75 3.60 37.71 -40.66
CA SER A 75 2.58 36.74 -41.03
C SER A 75 3.18 35.42 -41.55
N SER A 76 4.50 35.21 -41.37
CA SER A 76 5.12 33.97 -41.83
C SER A 76 4.59 32.77 -41.06
N ASN A 77 4.05 31.80 -41.79
CA ASN A 77 3.50 30.57 -41.18
C ASN A 77 4.57 29.78 -40.38
N ASP A 78 5.84 29.92 -40.74
CA ASP A 78 6.94 29.23 -40.06
C ASP A 78 7.21 29.78 -38.67
N ALA A 79 7.23 31.11 -38.48
CA ALA A 79 7.43 31.74 -37.16
C ALA A 79 6.26 31.44 -36.22
N ILE A 80 5.02 31.51 -36.72
CA ILE A 80 3.79 31.19 -35.96
C ILE A 80 3.79 29.71 -35.56
N SER A 81 4.07 28.80 -36.51
CA SER A 81 4.14 27.34 -36.25
C SER A 81 5.25 27.00 -35.26
N LYS A 82 6.39 27.69 -35.30
CA LYS A 82 7.45 27.54 -34.32
C LYS A 82 7.00 27.98 -32.93
N GLY A 83 6.31 29.12 -32.83
CA GLY A 83 5.74 29.58 -31.55
C GLY A 83 4.81 28.56 -30.90
N PHE A 84 3.86 28.00 -31.64
CA PHE A 84 2.97 26.96 -31.15
C PHE A 84 3.70 25.69 -30.71
N ARG A 85 4.72 25.23 -31.45
CA ARG A 85 5.55 24.09 -31.04
C ARG A 85 6.33 24.36 -29.74
N LEU A 86 6.67 25.60 -29.47
CA LEU A 86 7.33 26.02 -28.22
C LEU A 86 6.35 26.22 -27.04
N GLY A 87 5.03 26.01 -27.23
CA GLY A 87 4.04 26.07 -26.16
C GLY A 87 3.33 27.41 -26.02
N VAL A 88 3.40 28.27 -27.01
CA VAL A 88 2.59 29.51 -27.07
C VAL A 88 1.12 29.15 -27.14
N VAL A 89 0.31 29.82 -26.33
CA VAL A 89 -1.14 29.54 -26.24
C VAL A 89 -1.87 30.21 -27.40
N ASP A 90 -1.42 31.37 -27.82
CA ASP A 90 -2.09 32.14 -28.88
C ASP A 90 -1.14 33.12 -29.57
N VAL A 91 -1.51 33.55 -30.79
CA VAL A 91 -0.76 34.53 -31.60
C VAL A 91 -1.70 35.62 -32.03
N VAL A 92 -1.28 36.88 -31.87
CA VAL A 92 -2.02 38.07 -32.23
C VAL A 92 -1.23 38.84 -33.32
N LEU A 93 -1.85 39.04 -34.48
CA LEU A 93 -1.27 39.79 -35.56
C LEU A 93 -1.50 41.30 -35.37
N LYS A 94 -0.46 42.09 -35.67
CA LYS A 94 -0.55 43.57 -35.74
C LYS A 94 -1.03 44.00 -37.12
N PRO A 95 -1.92 45.04 -37.23
CA PRO A 95 -2.57 45.78 -36.15
C PRO A 95 -3.69 44.97 -35.49
N PHE A 96 -3.80 45.03 -34.18
CA PHE A 96 -4.83 44.31 -33.40
C PHE A 96 -5.91 45.27 -32.89
N ASN A 97 -7.12 44.72 -32.68
CA ASN A 97 -8.21 45.42 -32.00
C ASN A 97 -8.01 45.29 -30.48
N PRO A 98 -7.97 46.39 -29.70
CA PRO A 98 -7.81 46.41 -28.26
C PRO A 98 -8.82 45.55 -27.50
N ASP A 99 -10.11 45.61 -27.83
CA ASP A 99 -11.16 44.85 -27.16
C ASP A 99 -10.98 43.33 -27.35
N ASN A 100 -10.59 42.91 -28.56
CA ASN A 100 -10.35 41.53 -28.87
C ASN A 100 -9.16 40.95 -28.10
N ILE A 101 -8.07 41.70 -27.96
CA ILE A 101 -6.90 41.22 -27.22
C ILE A 101 -7.18 41.12 -25.74
N CYS A 102 -7.90 42.12 -25.16
CA CYS A 102 -8.34 42.08 -23.77
C CYS A 102 -9.21 40.87 -23.49
N GLN A 103 -10.18 40.56 -24.33
CA GLN A 103 -11.07 39.42 -24.13
C GLN A 103 -10.30 38.09 -24.25
N ARG A 104 -9.40 37.93 -25.21
CA ARG A 104 -8.58 36.72 -25.39
C ARG A 104 -7.64 36.51 -24.19
N VAL A 105 -6.95 37.56 -23.76
CA VAL A 105 -6.04 37.51 -22.59
C VAL A 105 -6.80 37.12 -21.32
N ASN A 106 -7.91 37.77 -21.04
CA ASN A 106 -8.70 37.51 -19.86
C ASN A 106 -9.25 36.07 -19.83
N ASN A 107 -9.75 35.57 -20.97
CA ASN A 107 -10.21 34.19 -21.09
C ASN A 107 -9.10 33.17 -20.79
N ILE A 108 -7.88 33.43 -21.27
CA ILE A 108 -6.74 32.54 -21.04
C ILE A 108 -6.25 32.62 -19.60
N ILE A 109 -6.20 33.82 -19.01
CA ILE A 109 -5.84 33.96 -17.58
C ILE A 109 -6.84 33.20 -16.71
N GLU A 110 -8.15 33.34 -16.98
CA GLU A 110 -9.19 32.59 -16.26
C GLU A 110 -9.02 31.07 -16.42
N LEU A 111 -8.79 30.59 -17.66
CA LEU A 111 -8.59 29.18 -17.94
C LEU A 111 -7.40 28.60 -17.13
N TYR A 112 -6.26 29.30 -17.12
CA TYR A 112 -5.07 28.89 -16.39
C TYR A 112 -5.28 28.96 -14.87
N ARG A 113 -6.04 29.96 -14.37
CA ARG A 113 -6.42 30.05 -12.96
C ARG A 113 -7.32 28.88 -12.53
N TYR A 114 -8.30 28.50 -13.36
CA TYR A 114 -9.14 27.34 -13.11
C TYR A 114 -8.35 26.03 -13.15
N ARG A 115 -7.45 25.89 -14.14
CA ARG A 115 -6.57 24.71 -14.23
C ARG A 115 -5.72 24.55 -12.99
N TYR A 116 -5.06 25.60 -12.55
CA TYR A 116 -4.23 25.59 -11.34
C TYR A 116 -5.05 25.23 -10.08
N LYS A 117 -6.24 25.82 -9.94
CA LYS A 117 -7.16 25.50 -8.85
C LYS A 117 -7.58 24.02 -8.85
N LEU A 118 -7.86 23.49 -10.05
CA LEU A 118 -8.25 22.09 -10.22
C LEU A 118 -7.10 21.14 -9.89
N GLU A 119 -5.90 21.42 -10.41
CA GLU A 119 -4.69 20.64 -10.12
C GLU A 119 -4.41 20.59 -8.60
N LYS A 120 -4.52 21.74 -7.91
CA LYS A 120 -4.37 21.81 -6.46
C LYS A 120 -5.43 20.99 -5.73
N LEU A 121 -6.69 21.10 -6.13
CA LEU A 121 -7.79 20.35 -5.53
C LEU A 121 -7.62 18.84 -5.72
N VAL A 122 -7.21 18.42 -6.92
CA VAL A 122 -6.92 16.99 -7.22
C VAL A 122 -5.81 16.47 -6.30
N GLN A 123 -4.73 17.24 -6.13
CA GLN A 123 -3.62 16.84 -5.25
C GLN A 123 -4.07 16.72 -3.78
N GLU A 124 -4.86 17.67 -3.31
CA GLU A 124 -5.43 17.63 -1.95
C GLU A 124 -6.36 16.41 -1.75
N GLN A 125 -7.19 16.09 -2.76
CA GLN A 125 -8.06 14.90 -2.70
C GLN A 125 -7.28 13.60 -2.75
N MET A 126 -6.22 13.51 -3.58
CA MET A 126 -5.35 12.33 -3.62
C MET A 126 -4.70 12.06 -2.26
N THR A 127 -4.11 13.08 -1.63
CA THR A 127 -3.51 12.95 -0.29
C THR A 127 -4.55 12.53 0.77
N LYS A 128 -5.77 13.05 0.67
CA LYS A 128 -6.86 12.66 1.58
C LYS A 128 -7.28 11.21 1.39
N ILE A 129 -7.41 10.75 0.14
CA ILE A 129 -7.75 9.36 -0.20
C ILE A 129 -6.66 8.41 0.28
N GLU A 130 -5.38 8.73 0.10
CA GLU A 130 -4.27 7.93 0.58
C GLU A 130 -4.33 7.76 2.10
N LYS A 131 -4.53 8.85 2.84
CA LYS A 131 -4.69 8.81 4.29
C LYS A 131 -5.91 8.00 4.75
N GLN A 132 -7.03 8.14 4.07
CA GLN A 132 -8.24 7.36 4.39
C GLN A 132 -8.04 5.86 4.11
N ASN A 133 -7.36 5.50 3.01
CA ASN A 133 -7.04 4.12 2.69
C ASN A 133 -6.12 3.50 3.75
N GLU A 134 -5.13 4.23 4.22
CA GLU A 134 -4.25 3.77 5.30
C GLU A 134 -5.03 3.56 6.61
N GLN A 135 -5.88 4.50 6.99
CA GLN A 135 -6.74 4.37 8.18
C GLN A 135 -7.68 3.17 8.09
N LEU A 136 -8.31 2.96 6.92
CA LEU A 136 -9.20 1.82 6.69
C LEU A 136 -8.43 0.50 6.77
N ARG A 137 -7.22 0.45 6.21
CA ARG A 137 -6.35 -0.73 6.30
C ARG A 137 -6.00 -1.06 7.74
N ASN A 138 -5.58 -0.06 8.53
CA ASN A 138 -5.24 -0.24 9.94
C ASN A 138 -6.45 -0.69 10.76
N PHE A 139 -7.63 -0.14 10.48
CA PHE A 139 -8.88 -0.55 11.12
C PHE A 139 -9.23 -2.01 10.78
N ASN A 140 -9.10 -2.43 9.52
CA ASN A 140 -9.37 -3.82 9.12
C ASN A 140 -8.40 -4.80 9.81
N VAL A 141 -7.12 -4.44 9.92
CA VAL A 141 -6.13 -5.23 10.66
C VAL A 141 -6.55 -5.38 12.12
N ALA A 142 -6.87 -4.28 12.79
CA ALA A 142 -7.29 -4.30 14.19
C ALA A 142 -8.58 -5.11 14.40
N MET A 143 -9.54 -5.06 13.47
CA MET A 143 -10.75 -5.88 13.54
C MET A 143 -10.45 -7.37 13.39
N ILE A 144 -9.60 -7.76 12.45
CA ILE A 144 -9.21 -9.16 12.27
C ILE A 144 -8.50 -9.66 13.54
N ASP A 145 -7.53 -8.90 14.05
CA ASP A 145 -6.81 -9.26 15.28
C ASP A 145 -7.77 -9.39 16.46
N THR A 146 -8.75 -8.50 16.60
CA THR A 146 -9.76 -8.56 17.67
C THR A 146 -10.64 -9.80 17.54
N LEU A 147 -11.14 -10.10 16.34
CA LEU A 147 -11.99 -11.27 16.11
C LEU A 147 -11.23 -12.57 16.40
N SER A 148 -10.00 -12.68 15.93
CA SER A 148 -9.15 -13.84 16.20
C SER A 148 -8.84 -13.98 17.68
N THR A 149 -8.51 -12.88 18.36
CA THR A 149 -8.28 -12.87 19.82
C THR A 149 -9.52 -13.32 20.61
N ILE A 150 -10.74 -12.94 20.17
CA ILE A 150 -11.98 -13.41 20.81
C ILE A 150 -12.12 -14.94 20.72
N VAL A 151 -11.76 -15.52 19.57
CA VAL A 151 -11.80 -16.99 19.39
C VAL A 151 -10.74 -17.66 20.25
N GLU A 152 -9.52 -17.16 20.29
CA GLU A 152 -8.42 -17.67 21.12
C GLU A 152 -8.68 -17.53 22.61
N PHE A 153 -9.37 -16.46 23.04
CA PHE A 153 -9.74 -16.27 24.44
C PHE A 153 -10.62 -17.42 24.96
N ARG A 154 -11.39 -18.09 24.07
CA ARG A 154 -12.13 -19.31 24.42
C ARG A 154 -11.24 -20.53 24.58
N ASP A 155 -10.10 -20.59 23.90
CA ASP A 155 -9.13 -21.70 23.89
C ASP A 155 -8.02 -21.54 24.94
N CYS A 156 -8.16 -20.61 25.89
CA CYS A 156 -7.11 -20.28 26.86
C CYS A 156 -5.76 -19.90 26.23
N GLU A 157 -5.74 -19.46 24.99
CA GLU A 157 -4.54 -18.92 24.35
C GLU A 157 -4.39 -17.41 24.63
N SER A 158 -3.16 -16.92 24.61
CA SER A 158 -2.92 -15.49 24.82
C SER A 158 -3.21 -14.70 23.55
N GLY A 159 -3.89 -13.56 23.64
CA GLY A 159 -4.18 -12.70 22.47
C GLY A 159 -2.95 -12.20 21.68
N GLN A 160 -1.74 -12.54 22.11
CA GLN A 160 -0.49 -12.30 21.39
C GLN A 160 -0.17 -13.38 20.35
N HIS A 161 -0.82 -14.56 20.43
CA HIS A 161 -0.62 -15.66 19.47
C HIS A 161 -0.86 -15.20 18.03
N VAL A 162 -2.00 -14.57 17.74
CA VAL A 162 -2.35 -14.06 16.39
C VAL A 162 -1.27 -13.15 15.83
N GLN A 163 -0.77 -12.22 16.63
CA GLN A 163 0.27 -11.28 16.21
C GLN A 163 1.58 -12.01 15.88
N ARG A 164 1.99 -12.97 16.74
CA ARG A 164 3.19 -13.78 16.50
C ARG A 164 3.07 -14.64 15.26
N ILE A 165 1.92 -15.30 15.02
CA ILE A 165 1.67 -16.07 13.79
C ILE A 165 1.77 -15.20 12.54
N ARG A 166 1.18 -14.02 12.54
CA ARG A 166 1.27 -13.06 11.44
C ARG A 166 2.72 -12.64 11.17
N GLN A 167 3.46 -12.31 12.21
CA GLN A 167 4.84 -11.87 12.12
C GLN A 167 5.75 -12.99 11.62
N LEU A 168 5.64 -14.19 12.16
CA LEU A 168 6.36 -15.38 11.71
C LEU A 168 6.06 -15.67 10.24
N THR A 169 4.79 -15.67 9.86
CA THR A 169 4.36 -15.88 8.46
C THR A 169 5.03 -14.87 7.52
N LYS A 170 5.05 -13.58 7.89
CA LYS A 170 5.71 -12.52 7.11
C LYS A 170 7.20 -12.74 6.94
N ILE A 171 7.88 -13.07 8.04
CA ILE A 171 9.34 -13.28 8.04
C ILE A 171 9.69 -14.48 7.17
N MET A 172 8.96 -15.60 7.34
CA MET A 172 9.23 -16.83 6.56
C MET A 172 8.94 -16.63 5.07
N LEU A 173 7.84 -15.97 4.68
CA LEU A 173 7.55 -15.66 3.29
C LEU A 173 8.65 -14.81 2.64
N LYS A 174 9.12 -13.77 3.33
CA LYS A 174 10.21 -12.91 2.84
C LYS A 174 11.52 -13.68 2.67
N GLU A 175 11.89 -14.47 3.67
CA GLU A 175 13.14 -15.22 3.62
C GLU A 175 13.09 -16.35 2.58
N LEU A 176 11.98 -17.07 2.48
CA LEU A 176 11.81 -18.12 1.47
C LEU A 176 11.89 -17.54 0.04
N GLY A 177 11.28 -16.37 -0.20
CA GLY A 177 11.38 -15.65 -1.49
C GLY A 177 12.79 -15.12 -1.80
N ARG A 178 13.65 -14.93 -0.77
CA ARG A 178 15.08 -14.59 -0.96
C ARG A 178 15.92 -15.83 -1.33
N GLN A 179 15.57 -16.97 -0.78
CA GLN A 179 16.28 -18.24 -1.02
C GLN A 179 15.93 -18.87 -2.36
N ASN A 180 14.65 -18.80 -2.76
CA ASN A 180 14.14 -19.42 -3.98
C ASN A 180 13.19 -18.46 -4.72
N ALA A 181 13.56 -18.15 -5.97
CA ALA A 181 12.77 -17.24 -6.81
C ALA A 181 11.35 -17.76 -7.12
N GLU A 182 11.11 -19.07 -7.04
CA GLU A 182 9.78 -19.68 -7.19
C GLU A 182 8.79 -19.14 -6.14
N TYR A 183 9.25 -18.84 -4.92
CA TYR A 183 8.43 -18.35 -3.82
C TYR A 183 8.46 -16.83 -3.66
N LYS A 184 9.05 -16.10 -4.62
CA LYS A 184 9.10 -14.64 -4.54
C LYS A 184 7.71 -14.03 -4.73
N MET A 185 7.26 -13.28 -3.75
CA MET A 185 5.95 -12.62 -3.71
C MET A 185 6.09 -11.11 -3.57
N SER A 186 5.07 -10.36 -3.98
CA SER A 186 5.00 -8.92 -3.71
C SER A 186 4.76 -8.64 -2.22
N ASP A 187 5.18 -7.47 -1.73
CA ASP A 187 4.91 -7.07 -0.35
C ASP A 187 3.41 -7.07 -0.04
N LYS A 188 2.57 -6.69 -1.01
CA LYS A 188 1.12 -6.77 -0.89
C LYS A 188 0.65 -8.20 -0.69
N THR A 189 1.12 -9.15 -1.49
CA THR A 189 0.77 -10.57 -1.37
C THR A 189 1.19 -11.13 -0.01
N ILE A 190 2.39 -10.79 0.46
CA ILE A 190 2.89 -11.18 1.78
C ILE A 190 2.00 -10.64 2.90
N GLU A 191 1.56 -9.39 2.77
CA GLU A 191 0.62 -8.79 3.73
C GLU A 191 -0.72 -9.49 3.73
N ASP A 192 -1.31 -9.73 2.54
CA ASP A 192 -2.60 -10.41 2.39
C ASP A 192 -2.56 -11.83 3.00
N ILE A 193 -1.47 -12.59 2.78
CA ILE A 193 -1.27 -13.91 3.38
C ILE A 193 -1.11 -13.82 4.90
N SER A 194 -0.34 -12.84 5.40
CA SER A 194 -0.15 -12.68 6.84
C SER A 194 -1.45 -12.31 7.57
N MET A 195 -2.32 -11.53 6.93
CA MET A 195 -3.67 -11.26 7.45
C MET A 195 -4.55 -12.50 7.44
N ALA A 196 -4.46 -13.32 6.39
CA ALA A 196 -5.18 -14.59 6.33
C ALA A 196 -4.74 -15.57 7.42
N ALA A 197 -3.44 -15.57 7.76
CA ALA A 197 -2.90 -16.40 8.84
C ALA A 197 -3.52 -16.10 10.21
N ALA A 198 -3.93 -14.87 10.47
CA ALA A 198 -4.62 -14.49 11.71
C ALA A 198 -5.94 -15.24 11.93
N LEU A 199 -6.60 -15.66 10.86
CA LEU A 199 -7.91 -16.32 10.91
C LEU A 199 -7.83 -17.86 10.75
N HIS A 200 -6.63 -18.46 10.81
CA HIS A 200 -6.47 -19.90 10.58
C HIS A 200 -7.39 -20.75 11.45
N ASP A 201 -7.60 -20.35 12.68
CA ASP A 201 -8.37 -21.05 13.73
C ASP A 201 -9.78 -20.48 13.96
N ILE A 202 -10.29 -19.62 13.08
CA ILE A 202 -11.63 -18.98 13.25
C ILE A 202 -12.76 -20.01 13.46
N GLY A 203 -12.63 -21.21 12.92
CA GLY A 203 -13.60 -22.28 13.05
C GLY A 203 -13.68 -22.90 14.45
N LYS A 204 -12.71 -22.66 15.34
CA LYS A 204 -12.78 -23.08 16.74
C LYS A 204 -14.00 -22.48 17.46
N ILE A 205 -14.59 -21.41 16.93
CA ILE A 205 -15.83 -20.84 17.48
C ILE A 205 -17.00 -21.83 17.48
N ALA A 206 -17.00 -22.81 16.58
CA ALA A 206 -18.03 -23.82 16.47
C ALA A 206 -17.74 -25.08 17.29
N ILE A 207 -16.55 -25.22 17.87
CA ILE A 207 -16.17 -26.36 18.70
C ILE A 207 -16.79 -26.23 20.10
N PRO A 208 -17.42 -27.29 20.64
CA PRO A 208 -17.98 -27.28 21.99
C PRO A 208 -16.92 -27.05 23.07
N ASP A 209 -17.24 -26.24 24.10
CA ASP A 209 -16.31 -25.89 25.18
C ASP A 209 -15.75 -27.09 25.95
N TYR A 210 -16.55 -28.15 26.12
CA TYR A 210 -16.09 -29.36 26.81
C TYR A 210 -15.02 -30.16 26.06
N ILE A 211 -14.88 -29.92 24.74
CA ILE A 211 -13.80 -30.47 23.91
C ILE A 211 -12.65 -29.46 23.85
N LEU A 212 -12.97 -28.19 23.55
CA LEU A 212 -11.99 -27.13 23.36
C LEU A 212 -11.13 -26.94 24.63
N ASN A 213 -11.78 -26.90 25.80
CA ASN A 213 -11.14 -26.65 27.10
C ASN A 213 -10.97 -27.91 27.95
N LYS A 214 -10.94 -29.09 27.32
CA LYS A 214 -10.80 -30.34 28.09
C LYS A 214 -9.45 -30.43 28.83
N PRO A 215 -9.44 -30.58 30.16
CA PRO A 215 -8.19 -30.78 30.87
C PRO A 215 -7.63 -32.18 30.59
N GLY A 216 -6.71 -32.30 29.67
CA GLY A 216 -6.03 -33.56 29.30
C GLY A 216 -6.14 -33.90 27.83
N ARG A 217 -5.80 -35.14 27.50
CA ARG A 217 -5.81 -35.61 26.09
C ARG A 217 -7.23 -35.84 25.60
N LEU A 218 -7.53 -35.44 24.37
CA LEU A 218 -8.77 -35.77 23.69
C LEU A 218 -8.81 -37.27 23.35
N THR A 219 -10.02 -37.85 23.42
CA THR A 219 -10.23 -39.20 22.83
C THR A 219 -10.19 -39.14 21.32
N ALA A 220 -10.19 -40.27 20.61
CA ALA A 220 -10.20 -40.30 19.18
C ALA A 220 -11.45 -39.61 18.59
N GLU A 221 -12.61 -39.81 19.24
CA GLU A 221 -13.88 -39.20 18.82
C GLU A 221 -13.89 -37.67 19.07
N GLU A 222 -13.40 -37.24 20.23
CA GLU A 222 -13.26 -35.81 20.54
C GLU A 222 -12.26 -35.11 19.60
N PHE A 223 -11.15 -35.79 19.27
CA PHE A 223 -10.17 -35.27 18.31
C PHE A 223 -10.75 -35.19 16.91
N ALA A 224 -11.63 -36.14 16.53
CA ALA A 224 -12.36 -36.04 15.25
C ALA A 224 -13.23 -34.78 15.20
N ILE A 225 -13.92 -34.44 16.28
CA ILE A 225 -14.71 -33.19 16.36
C ILE A 225 -13.78 -31.96 16.36
N MET A 226 -12.67 -32.01 17.09
CA MET A 226 -11.70 -30.91 17.09
C MET A 226 -11.19 -30.59 15.69
N LYS A 227 -10.92 -31.62 14.85
CA LYS A 227 -10.46 -31.42 13.48
C LYS A 227 -11.46 -30.68 12.59
N GLU A 228 -12.75 -30.72 12.91
CA GLU A 228 -13.80 -30.03 12.14
C GLU A 228 -13.64 -28.50 12.16
N HIS A 229 -12.84 -27.90 13.08
CA HIS A 229 -12.63 -26.46 13.08
C HIS A 229 -12.08 -25.96 11.73
N THR A 230 -11.29 -26.75 11.02
CA THR A 230 -10.75 -26.39 9.70
C THR A 230 -11.87 -26.27 8.66
N LEU A 231 -12.89 -27.11 8.74
CA LEU A 231 -14.06 -27.08 7.86
C LEU A 231 -15.06 -26.00 8.27
N TYR A 232 -15.35 -25.86 9.57
CA TYR A 232 -16.20 -24.76 10.07
C TYR A 232 -15.64 -23.39 9.75
N GLY A 233 -14.32 -23.22 9.81
CA GLY A 233 -13.68 -22.00 9.39
C GLY A 233 -13.90 -21.70 7.90
N CYS A 234 -13.82 -22.70 7.04
CA CYS A 234 -14.14 -22.56 5.62
C CYS A 234 -15.62 -22.15 5.41
N GLU A 235 -16.56 -22.77 6.12
CA GLU A 235 -17.98 -22.40 6.06
C GLU A 235 -18.24 -20.95 6.47
N ILE A 236 -17.58 -20.49 7.53
CA ILE A 236 -17.64 -19.08 7.97
C ILE A 236 -17.12 -18.16 6.86
N LEU A 237 -15.95 -18.45 6.29
CA LEU A 237 -15.36 -17.63 5.22
C LEU A 237 -16.22 -17.65 3.95
N GLU A 238 -16.86 -18.76 3.62
CA GLU A 238 -17.79 -18.89 2.51
C GLU A 238 -19.06 -18.05 2.68
N SER A 239 -19.47 -17.74 3.89
CA SER A 239 -20.63 -16.89 4.18
C SER A 239 -20.37 -15.41 3.91
N ILE A 240 -19.10 -14.99 3.73
CA ILE A 240 -18.69 -13.58 3.57
C ILE A 240 -18.58 -13.21 2.08
N ASP A 241 -19.66 -12.71 1.50
CA ASP A 241 -19.69 -12.37 0.07
C ASP A 241 -18.69 -11.29 -0.35
N SER A 242 -18.40 -10.33 0.53
CA SER A 242 -17.41 -9.29 0.26
C SER A 242 -15.98 -9.84 0.13
N LEU A 243 -15.65 -10.88 0.88
CA LEU A 243 -14.35 -11.54 0.80
C LEU A 243 -14.20 -12.29 -0.54
N LYS A 244 -15.26 -12.92 -1.04
CA LYS A 244 -15.28 -13.63 -2.33
C LYS A 244 -15.08 -12.72 -3.55
N GLN A 245 -15.37 -11.42 -3.42
CA GLN A 245 -15.12 -10.46 -4.49
C GLN A 245 -13.63 -10.35 -4.85
N ASN A 246 -12.75 -10.51 -3.86
CA ASN A 246 -11.32 -10.64 -4.10
C ASN A 246 -10.90 -12.11 -4.07
N LYS A 247 -10.98 -12.77 -5.23
CA LYS A 247 -10.70 -14.21 -5.37
C LYS A 247 -9.34 -14.64 -4.82
N GLU A 248 -8.34 -13.78 -4.91
CA GLU A 248 -7.00 -14.09 -4.45
C GLU A 248 -6.90 -14.07 -2.93
N GLN A 249 -7.39 -13.02 -2.28
CA GLN A 249 -7.47 -12.94 -0.82
C GLN A 249 -8.35 -14.05 -0.25
N TYR A 250 -9.53 -14.29 -0.83
CA TYR A 250 -10.40 -15.39 -0.44
C TYR A 250 -9.66 -16.73 -0.44
N ARG A 251 -8.90 -17.03 -1.51
CA ARG A 251 -8.10 -18.25 -1.64
C ARG A 251 -7.07 -18.38 -0.51
N TYR A 252 -6.40 -17.30 -0.10
CA TYR A 252 -5.45 -17.36 1.01
C TYR A 252 -6.15 -17.71 2.32
N HIS A 253 -7.24 -17.04 2.66
CA HIS A 253 -8.00 -17.30 3.88
C HIS A 253 -8.54 -18.73 3.90
N TYR A 254 -9.20 -19.15 2.83
CA TYR A 254 -9.79 -20.48 2.72
C TYR A 254 -8.74 -21.58 2.83
N ASN A 255 -7.68 -21.50 2.07
CA ASN A 255 -6.65 -22.54 2.04
C ASN A 255 -5.87 -22.63 3.35
N ILE A 256 -5.56 -21.50 3.98
CA ILE A 256 -4.90 -21.47 5.28
C ILE A 256 -5.81 -22.10 6.33
N CYS A 257 -7.05 -21.66 6.41
CA CYS A 257 -8.01 -22.20 7.38
C CYS A 257 -8.21 -23.70 7.19
N ARG A 258 -8.31 -24.18 5.95
CA ARG A 258 -8.55 -25.59 5.65
C ARG A 258 -7.30 -26.45 5.88
N TRP A 259 -6.09 -25.97 5.49
CA TRP A 259 -4.92 -26.82 5.31
C TRP A 259 -3.73 -26.51 6.23
N HIS A 260 -3.86 -25.65 7.23
CA HIS A 260 -2.75 -25.38 8.16
C HIS A 260 -2.40 -26.58 9.06
N HIS A 261 -3.25 -27.61 9.13
CA HIS A 261 -2.95 -28.88 9.81
C HIS A 261 -2.56 -30.02 8.87
N GLU A 262 -2.46 -29.77 7.56
CA GLU A 262 -1.86 -30.72 6.65
C GLU A 262 -0.37 -30.89 6.92
N LYS A 263 0.15 -32.07 6.66
CA LYS A 263 1.55 -32.42 6.88
C LYS A 263 2.19 -32.88 5.57
N TRP A 264 3.46 -32.54 5.36
CA TRP A 264 4.18 -32.82 4.12
C TRP A 264 4.12 -34.27 3.68
N ASP A 265 4.04 -35.21 4.62
CA ASP A 265 3.98 -36.66 4.43
C ASP A 265 2.54 -37.21 4.22
N GLY A 266 1.52 -36.35 4.24
CA GLY A 266 0.12 -36.74 4.10
C GLY A 266 -0.53 -37.25 5.40
N SER A 267 0.16 -37.19 6.53
CA SER A 267 -0.40 -37.60 7.85
C SER A 267 -1.31 -36.55 8.47
N GLY A 268 -1.49 -35.39 7.77
CA GLY A 268 -2.30 -34.27 8.22
C GLY A 268 -3.80 -34.43 8.02
N TYR A 269 -4.54 -33.37 8.20
CA TYR A 269 -5.98 -33.29 7.98
C TYR A 269 -6.39 -31.89 7.48
N PRO A 270 -7.59 -31.71 6.88
CA PRO A 270 -8.71 -32.66 6.75
C PRO A 270 -8.62 -33.56 5.50
N ASP A 271 -7.85 -33.17 4.47
CA ASP A 271 -7.88 -33.82 3.16
C ASP A 271 -6.73 -34.83 2.93
N GLY A 272 -5.71 -34.84 3.80
CA GLY A 272 -4.52 -35.70 3.69
C GLY A 272 -3.64 -35.36 2.51
N LEU A 273 -3.47 -34.07 2.20
CA LEU A 273 -2.65 -33.59 1.09
C LEU A 273 -1.17 -33.94 1.28
N ILE A 274 -0.46 -34.22 0.17
CA ILE A 274 0.93 -34.63 0.21
C ILE A 274 1.82 -33.63 -0.53
N GLY A 275 2.91 -33.22 0.12
CA GLY A 275 3.98 -32.47 -0.51
C GLY A 275 3.52 -31.12 -1.07
N LYS A 276 3.72 -30.89 -2.37
CA LYS A 276 3.39 -29.64 -3.06
C LYS A 276 1.88 -29.43 -3.31
N GLU A 277 1.03 -30.41 -3.00
CA GLU A 277 -0.42 -30.21 -3.01
C GLU A 277 -0.85 -29.20 -1.93
N ILE A 278 -0.08 -29.12 -0.83
CA ILE A 278 -0.29 -28.16 0.24
C ILE A 278 0.30 -26.82 -0.19
N PRO A 279 -0.51 -25.74 -0.32
CA PRO A 279 0.01 -24.42 -0.67
C PRO A 279 1.09 -23.96 0.32
N ILE A 280 2.18 -23.39 -0.19
CA ILE A 280 3.34 -23.01 0.64
C ILE A 280 2.97 -22.11 1.82
N TYR A 281 2.02 -21.19 1.64
CA TYR A 281 1.57 -20.32 2.72
C TYR A 281 0.80 -21.06 3.82
N ALA A 282 0.08 -22.14 3.50
CA ALA A 282 -0.55 -22.98 4.52
C ALA A 282 0.49 -23.79 5.31
N GLN A 283 1.53 -24.29 4.62
CA GLN A 283 2.67 -24.96 5.27
C GLN A 283 3.42 -24.01 6.21
N ILE A 284 3.61 -22.73 5.79
CA ILE A 284 4.26 -21.70 6.61
C ILE A 284 3.44 -21.43 7.89
N VAL A 285 2.12 -21.28 7.76
CA VAL A 285 1.25 -21.08 8.93
C VAL A 285 1.27 -22.31 9.84
N SER A 286 1.26 -23.54 9.28
CA SER A 286 1.39 -24.77 10.06
C SER A 286 2.68 -24.82 10.89
N LEU A 287 3.81 -24.35 10.33
CA LEU A 287 5.08 -24.31 11.04
C LEU A 287 5.11 -23.18 12.07
N ALA A 288 4.56 -22.00 11.73
CA ALA A 288 4.45 -20.85 12.63
C ALA A 288 3.62 -21.20 13.87
N ASP A 289 2.44 -21.81 13.68
CA ASP A 289 1.56 -22.27 14.76
C ASP A 289 2.27 -23.33 15.62
N CYS A 290 2.93 -24.30 15.02
CA CYS A 290 3.70 -25.31 15.74
C CYS A 290 4.78 -24.68 16.62
N TYR A 291 5.58 -23.74 16.08
CA TYR A 291 6.62 -23.06 16.85
C TYR A 291 6.05 -22.24 18.01
N ASP A 292 4.99 -21.47 17.75
CA ASP A 292 4.32 -20.68 18.77
C ASP A 292 3.70 -21.55 19.88
N ALA A 293 3.08 -22.67 19.49
CA ALA A 293 2.52 -23.64 20.44
C ALA A 293 3.57 -24.31 21.33
N LEU A 294 4.81 -24.44 20.87
CA LEU A 294 5.91 -24.98 21.67
C LEU A 294 6.50 -23.92 22.62
N THR A 295 6.65 -22.68 22.15
CA THR A 295 7.31 -21.60 22.89
C THR A 295 6.39 -20.81 23.83
N SER A 296 5.06 -20.99 23.71
CA SER A 296 4.06 -20.32 24.53
C SER A 296 3.61 -21.18 25.71
N VAL A 297 3.31 -20.53 26.85
CA VAL A 297 2.70 -21.20 28.01
C VAL A 297 1.23 -21.43 27.69
N ARG A 298 0.78 -22.69 27.77
CA ARG A 298 -0.64 -23.08 27.64
C ARG A 298 -1.19 -23.61 28.98
N CYS A 299 -2.49 -23.58 29.15
CA CYS A 299 -3.17 -23.98 30.43
C CYS A 299 -2.73 -25.36 30.97
N TYR A 300 -2.26 -26.24 30.10
CA TYR A 300 -1.93 -27.63 30.41
C TYR A 300 -0.46 -28.00 30.24
N LYS A 301 0.41 -27.05 29.76
CA LYS A 301 1.80 -27.34 29.43
C LYS A 301 2.67 -26.09 29.60
N GLY A 302 3.81 -26.27 30.28
CA GLY A 302 4.85 -25.24 30.30
C GLY A 302 5.45 -25.04 28.90
N ALA A 303 5.97 -23.85 28.62
CA ALA A 303 6.70 -23.56 27.39
C ALA A 303 8.01 -24.33 27.35
N PHE A 304 8.38 -24.83 26.17
CA PHE A 304 9.75 -25.26 25.89
C PHE A 304 10.64 -24.05 25.63
N THR A 305 11.93 -24.20 25.81
CA THR A 305 12.88 -23.17 25.39
C THR A 305 12.87 -23.02 23.88
N HIS A 306 13.39 -21.90 23.39
CA HIS A 306 13.55 -21.67 21.98
C HIS A 306 14.36 -22.81 21.30
N GLU A 307 15.49 -23.17 21.90
CA GLU A 307 16.40 -24.18 21.38
C GLU A 307 15.76 -25.58 21.34
N GLU A 308 15.03 -25.95 22.40
CA GLU A 308 14.28 -27.20 22.41
C GLU A 308 13.20 -27.23 21.32
N SER A 309 12.45 -26.14 21.15
CA SER A 309 11.39 -26.01 20.14
C SER A 309 11.93 -26.14 18.73
N VAL A 310 13.06 -25.48 18.43
CA VAL A 310 13.73 -25.60 17.12
C VAL A 310 14.19 -27.03 16.86
N GLN A 311 14.80 -27.69 17.86
CA GLN A 311 15.22 -29.09 17.73
C GLN A 311 14.05 -30.07 17.51
N MET A 312 12.93 -29.87 18.19
CA MET A 312 11.72 -30.70 18.00
C MET A 312 11.16 -30.56 16.60
N ILE A 313 11.11 -29.32 16.06
CA ILE A 313 10.67 -29.07 14.68
C ILE A 313 11.64 -29.72 13.68
N GLU A 314 12.94 -29.57 13.88
CA GLU A 314 14.00 -30.14 13.02
C GLU A 314 13.92 -31.66 12.97
N LYS A 315 13.67 -32.32 14.10
CA LYS A 315 13.50 -33.77 14.21
C LYS A 315 12.15 -34.30 13.70
N GLY A 316 11.21 -33.41 13.33
CA GLY A 316 9.88 -33.79 12.87
C GLY A 316 8.92 -34.25 13.97
N GLU A 317 9.20 -33.96 15.26
CA GLU A 317 8.34 -34.34 16.38
C GLU A 317 6.96 -33.68 16.33
N CYS A 318 6.84 -32.59 15.57
CA CYS A 318 5.59 -31.82 15.36
C CYS A 318 4.93 -32.14 14.00
N GLY A 319 5.39 -33.17 13.30
CA GLY A 319 4.99 -33.53 11.95
C GLY A 319 6.00 -33.11 10.89
N ALA A 320 5.84 -33.64 9.68
CA ALA A 320 6.74 -33.39 8.57
C ALA A 320 6.46 -32.04 7.91
N PHE A 321 7.51 -31.27 7.64
CA PHE A 321 7.50 -30.03 6.87
C PHE A 321 8.32 -30.18 5.58
N SER A 322 8.07 -29.31 4.58
CA SER A 322 8.88 -29.35 3.36
C SER A 322 10.35 -29.03 3.66
N PRO A 323 11.31 -29.69 2.96
CA PRO A 323 12.73 -29.42 3.18
C PRO A 323 13.11 -27.95 3.00
N ASP A 324 12.57 -27.28 1.96
CA ASP A 324 12.83 -25.88 1.69
C ASP A 324 12.33 -24.98 2.83
N LEU A 325 11.13 -25.26 3.35
CA LEU A 325 10.55 -24.50 4.45
C LEU A 325 11.33 -24.73 5.75
N LEU A 326 11.73 -25.97 6.03
CA LEU A 326 12.51 -26.30 7.21
C LEU A 326 13.88 -25.61 7.17
N GLN A 327 14.56 -25.62 6.02
CA GLN A 327 15.82 -24.90 5.85
C GLN A 327 15.65 -23.39 6.03
N CYS A 328 14.56 -22.82 5.49
CA CYS A 328 14.21 -21.42 5.68
C CYS A 328 14.02 -21.08 7.17
N PHE A 329 13.25 -21.90 7.89
CA PHE A 329 12.98 -21.75 9.31
C PHE A 329 14.28 -21.80 10.15
N LEU A 330 15.12 -22.81 9.95
CA LEU A 330 16.38 -22.97 10.69
C LEU A 330 17.33 -21.77 10.48
N LYS A 331 17.29 -21.14 9.31
CA LYS A 331 18.10 -19.96 9.03
C LYS A 331 17.63 -18.72 9.81
N ILE A 332 16.33 -18.54 9.98
CA ILE A 332 15.78 -17.38 10.71
C ILE A 332 15.69 -17.61 12.22
N ALA A 333 15.65 -18.88 12.64
CA ALA A 333 15.44 -19.27 14.04
C ALA A 333 16.31 -18.49 15.04
N PRO A 334 17.63 -18.30 14.83
CA PRO A 334 18.48 -17.61 15.81
C PRO A 334 18.03 -16.18 16.14
N GLY A 335 17.33 -15.49 15.23
CA GLY A 335 16.84 -14.12 15.44
C GLY A 335 15.39 -14.02 15.95
N LEU A 336 14.63 -15.13 15.96
CA LEU A 336 13.21 -15.11 16.29
C LEU A 336 12.90 -14.61 17.69
N PRO A 337 13.63 -14.99 18.78
CA PRO A 337 13.33 -14.52 20.12
C PRO A 337 13.39 -12.98 20.26
N GLU A 338 14.37 -12.34 19.63
CA GLU A 338 14.52 -10.88 19.67
C GLU A 338 13.42 -10.18 18.86
N ILE A 339 13.09 -10.72 17.70
CA ILE A 339 12.08 -10.15 16.80
C ILE A 339 10.68 -10.24 17.41
N LEU A 340 10.34 -11.37 18.02
CA LEU A 340 9.02 -11.58 18.62
C LEU A 340 8.83 -10.87 19.95
N GLN A 341 9.90 -10.48 20.66
CA GLN A 341 9.85 -9.69 21.89
C GLN A 341 9.82 -8.19 21.65
N SER A 342 10.30 -7.71 20.51
CA SER A 342 10.42 -6.27 20.22
C SER A 342 9.09 -5.55 19.92
N ASP A 343 7.98 -6.29 19.82
CA ASP A 343 6.65 -5.73 19.50
C ASP A 343 5.70 -5.67 20.73
N ASP A 344 6.24 -5.71 21.95
CA ASP A 344 5.49 -5.59 23.22
C ASP A 344 4.89 -4.17 23.43
N GLY A 345 4.21 -3.64 22.42
CA GLY A 345 3.53 -2.34 22.47
C GLY A 345 2.22 -2.32 23.28
N LEU A 346 1.74 -3.46 23.82
CA LEU A 346 0.57 -3.53 24.69
C LEU A 346 0.92 -4.29 25.98
N PRO A 347 0.60 -3.74 27.20
CA PRO A 347 0.85 -4.43 28.44
C PRO A 347 0.04 -5.75 28.47
N ALA A 348 0.73 -6.85 28.78
CA ALA A 348 0.09 -8.13 29.00
C ALA A 348 -0.95 -7.99 30.13
N VAL A 349 -2.22 -8.03 29.78
CA VAL A 349 -3.29 -8.10 30.78
C VAL A 349 -3.41 -9.57 31.20
N VAL A 350 -2.71 -9.92 32.26
CA VAL A 350 -2.81 -11.25 32.90
C VAL A 350 -4.12 -11.28 33.68
N TYR A 351 -5.15 -11.89 33.13
CA TYR A 351 -6.37 -12.19 33.85
C TYR A 351 -6.17 -13.49 34.65
N HIS A 352 -6.02 -13.38 35.98
CA HIS A 352 -6.18 -14.51 36.88
C HIS A 352 -7.67 -14.83 37.02
N TYR A 353 -8.13 -15.87 36.36
CA TYR A 353 -9.44 -16.41 36.59
C TYR A 353 -9.38 -17.16 37.93
N GLN A 354 -9.95 -16.58 39.02
CA GLN A 354 -10.18 -17.29 40.23
C GLN A 354 -11.45 -18.13 40.04
N HIS A 355 -11.30 -19.45 39.94
CA HIS A 355 -12.45 -20.34 40.03
C HIS A 355 -13.14 -20.11 41.40
N PRO A 356 -14.46 -19.82 41.46
CA PRO A 356 -15.20 -19.93 42.68
C PRO A 356 -15.28 -21.41 43.05
N ASN A 357 -14.91 -21.75 44.32
CA ASN A 357 -15.01 -23.07 44.91
C ASN A 357 -16.43 -23.64 44.84
#